data_5334e395e7534f433ac55c49ffdfd5dd
#
_entry.id   5334e395e7534f433ac55c49ffdfd5dd
#
_cell.length_a   1.000
_cell.length_b   1.000
_cell.length_c   1.000
_cell.angle_alpha   90.00
_cell.angle_beta   90.00
_cell.angle_gamma   90.00
#
_symmetry.space_group_name_H-M   'P 1'
#
loop_
_entity.id
_entity.type
_entity.pdbx_description
1 polymer ?
#
loop_
_entity_poly.entity_id
_entity_poly.type
_entity_poly.pdbx_seq_one_letter_code
_entity_poly.pdbx_strand_id
1 'polypeptide(L)'
;MSLPPDAAEKQNKEAPVPSDFIREIVAVHVAEGNQVHTRFPPEPNGYLHIGHAKSICLNFGIAREFGGICNLRYDDTNPTKEEVEYVDSIFEDVRWLIGGWADHCLGLKPKGKTPDTMTVEGKSDFYLAPVTGGASTKVGQTSSLPPSSGEKVRDRQDACPTLEPFYASDYFDQLYQYAVALLKKAKAYVCDLSSEDMDKYRGVPDRPGKDSPFRNRSIGENLDLFTRMKNGEFPDGACTLRAKIDMASPNIWLRDPVLYRIRHAEHHHTGGKWRIYPMYDFAHCLSDYLEGITHSICTLEFEVHRPLYDWILENLDLPRPLPHQYEFARLSLGYTVMSKRKLMQLVNDGLVSGWDDPRMPTISGLRRRGVTASALRAFAYHIGITKYNGLTDVAVLEHAIREDLNQHALRRLVVLRPTKVVLTNFPEGKTEELDATNNPEDPNAGTRKVPFSRVLYIEQDDFTETPPPKYFRLRPGGEVRLKYAYIIRCDKVVKDASGRIVELHCTADLDSKSGGPNSGRKVKGTIHWVSAAQAIEAEVRLYDRLFTVPEPDAAGDFKQHLNSRSLEVVTAKCEPGLKDAKSELRYQFERLGYFCLDSGHQPSTTSHQLVFIRTITLRDAWAKEAQKA
;
A
#
# COMPACT_ATOMS: atom_id res chain seq x y z
N MET A 1 5.33 54.60 -18.16
CA MET A 1 6.26 53.47 -17.99
C MET A 1 5.45 52.28 -17.56
N SER A 2 5.21 51.38 -18.49
CA SER A 2 4.41 50.17 -18.37
C SER A 2 5.24 49.10 -17.68
N LEU A 3 4.65 48.42 -16.68
CA LEU A 3 5.16 47.18 -16.07
C LEU A 3 5.09 46.05 -17.09
N PRO A 4 6.06 45.13 -17.13
CA PRO A 4 6.01 43.99 -18.01
C PRO A 4 5.03 42.93 -17.47
N PRO A 5 4.30 42.20 -18.35
CA PRO A 5 3.57 41.00 -17.99
C PRO A 5 4.54 39.81 -17.99
N ASP A 6 4.34 38.89 -17.10
CA ASP A 6 4.69 37.47 -17.12
C ASP A 6 5.20 36.98 -15.76
N ALA A 7 4.22 36.68 -14.90
CA ALA A 7 4.37 35.62 -13.94
C ALA A 7 3.34 34.57 -14.31
N ALA A 8 3.49 33.99 -15.52
CA ALA A 8 2.68 32.89 -15.99
C ALA A 8 3.08 31.61 -15.22
N GLU A 9 2.09 31.00 -14.64
CA GLU A 9 1.89 29.57 -14.40
C GLU A 9 3.16 28.71 -14.63
N LYS A 10 3.87 28.41 -13.54
CA LYS A 10 4.62 27.17 -13.46
C LYS A 10 3.60 26.04 -13.38
N GLN A 11 3.11 25.58 -14.52
CA GLN A 11 2.50 24.28 -14.65
C GLN A 11 3.48 23.25 -14.04
N ASN A 12 3.02 22.58 -13.01
CA ASN A 12 3.65 21.36 -12.49
C ASN A 12 3.75 20.40 -13.69
N LYS A 13 4.89 20.37 -14.38
CA LYS A 13 5.19 19.32 -15.34
C LYS A 13 5.34 18.05 -14.52
N GLU A 14 4.27 17.25 -14.44
CA GLU A 14 4.37 15.87 -14.00
C GLU A 14 5.54 15.24 -14.77
N ALA A 15 6.40 14.52 -14.04
CA ALA A 15 7.50 13.79 -14.67
C ALA A 15 6.93 12.91 -15.79
N PRO A 16 7.60 12.81 -16.95
CA PRO A 16 7.11 12.00 -18.06
C PRO A 16 6.85 10.58 -17.55
N VAL A 17 5.63 10.10 -17.79
CA VAL A 17 5.22 8.73 -17.45
C VAL A 17 6.20 7.76 -18.11
N PRO A 18 6.87 6.87 -17.36
CA PRO A 18 7.76 5.90 -17.99
C PRO A 18 6.95 5.05 -18.99
N SER A 19 7.35 5.05 -20.24
CA SER A 19 6.79 4.11 -21.21
C SER A 19 7.20 2.69 -20.82
N ASP A 20 6.23 1.78 -20.80
CA ASP A 20 6.45 0.36 -20.65
C ASP A 20 5.61 -0.40 -21.69
N PHE A 21 5.94 -1.66 -21.90
CA PHE A 21 5.33 -2.45 -22.98
C PHE A 21 3.80 -2.59 -22.84
N ILE A 22 3.23 -2.55 -21.62
CA ILE A 22 1.77 -2.59 -21.43
C ILE A 22 1.15 -1.27 -21.86
N ARG A 23 1.75 -0.14 -21.44
CA ARG A 23 1.31 1.20 -21.86
C ARG A 23 1.40 1.40 -23.36
N GLU A 24 2.44 0.86 -24.01
CA GLU A 24 2.58 0.89 -25.47
C GLU A 24 1.44 0.12 -26.16
N ILE A 25 1.09 -1.08 -25.68
CA ILE A 25 -0.04 -1.85 -26.17
C ILE A 25 -1.36 -1.09 -26.00
N VAL A 26 -1.61 -0.57 -24.79
CA VAL A 26 -2.82 0.19 -24.49
C VAL A 26 -2.94 1.43 -25.37
N ALA A 27 -1.84 2.14 -25.58
CA ALA A 27 -1.82 3.33 -26.45
C ALA A 27 -2.23 3.01 -27.90
N VAL A 28 -1.78 1.86 -28.44
CA VAL A 28 -2.20 1.38 -29.76
C VAL A 28 -3.71 1.11 -29.79
N HIS A 29 -4.23 0.39 -28.79
CA HIS A 29 -5.65 0.07 -28.73
C HIS A 29 -6.54 1.32 -28.60
N VAL A 30 -6.09 2.31 -27.82
CA VAL A 30 -6.80 3.60 -27.71
C VAL A 30 -6.79 4.37 -29.03
N ALA A 31 -5.68 4.35 -29.78
CA ALA A 31 -5.60 4.96 -31.10
C ALA A 31 -6.55 4.30 -32.11
N GLU A 32 -6.88 3.02 -31.93
CA GLU A 32 -7.88 2.27 -32.70
C GLU A 32 -9.33 2.56 -32.23
N GLY A 33 -9.52 3.40 -31.23
CA GLY A 33 -10.84 3.77 -30.70
C GLY A 33 -11.39 2.86 -29.61
N ASN A 34 -10.56 1.95 -29.08
CA ASN A 34 -10.96 1.07 -27.98
C ASN A 34 -10.95 1.81 -26.64
N GLN A 35 -11.94 1.53 -25.78
CA GLN A 35 -11.96 2.02 -24.41
C GLN A 35 -11.02 1.21 -23.53
N VAL A 36 -10.51 1.84 -22.46
CA VAL A 36 -9.64 1.18 -21.48
C VAL A 36 -10.46 0.84 -20.25
N HIS A 37 -10.56 -0.46 -19.98
CA HIS A 37 -11.20 -0.98 -18.78
C HIS A 37 -10.32 -2.07 -18.18
N THR A 38 -9.75 -1.77 -17.02
CA THR A 38 -8.89 -2.67 -16.26
C THR A 38 -9.61 -3.16 -15.00
N ARG A 39 -8.98 -4.01 -14.23
CA ARG A 39 -9.49 -4.42 -12.91
C ARG A 39 -8.35 -4.80 -11.96
N PHE A 40 -8.59 -4.64 -10.67
CA PHE A 40 -7.78 -5.21 -9.59
C PHE A 40 -8.63 -6.26 -8.86
N PRO A 41 -8.34 -7.59 -9.04
CA PRO A 41 -9.17 -8.67 -8.54
C PRO A 41 -8.50 -9.44 -7.39
N PRO A 42 -8.36 -8.88 -6.18
CA PRO A 42 -7.76 -9.59 -5.07
C PRO A 42 -8.67 -10.73 -4.55
N GLU A 43 -8.07 -11.88 -4.18
CA GLU A 43 -8.74 -12.90 -3.37
C GLU A 43 -8.85 -12.39 -1.93
N PRO A 44 -10.08 -12.34 -1.31
CA PRO A 44 -10.27 -11.79 0.04
C PRO A 44 -9.87 -12.80 1.13
N ASN A 45 -8.62 -13.22 1.11
CA ASN A 45 -8.04 -14.24 1.97
C ASN A 45 -6.85 -13.75 2.80
N GLY A 46 -6.59 -12.44 2.86
CA GLY A 46 -5.52 -11.79 3.64
C GLY A 46 -5.33 -10.33 3.30
N TYR A 47 -4.51 -9.68 4.11
CA TYR A 47 -4.14 -8.27 3.92
C TYR A 47 -3.30 -8.06 2.66
N LEU A 48 -3.49 -6.91 2.01
CA LEU A 48 -2.67 -6.51 0.87
C LEU A 48 -1.24 -6.17 1.32
N HIS A 49 -0.28 -6.49 0.49
CA HIS A 49 1.13 -6.14 0.71
C HIS A 49 1.68 -5.27 -0.44
N ILE A 50 2.90 -4.78 -0.31
CA ILE A 50 3.54 -3.88 -1.28
C ILE A 50 3.58 -4.44 -2.72
N GLY A 51 3.57 -5.76 -2.90
CA GLY A 51 3.44 -6.38 -4.23
C GLY A 51 2.08 -6.09 -4.87
N HIS A 52 1.00 -6.11 -4.08
CA HIS A 52 -0.32 -5.70 -4.54
C HIS A 52 -0.37 -4.18 -4.83
N ALA A 53 0.35 -3.35 -4.06
CA ALA A 53 0.44 -1.92 -4.35
C ALA A 53 1.00 -1.65 -5.76
N LYS A 54 2.01 -2.42 -6.23
CA LYS A 54 2.50 -2.34 -7.62
C LYS A 54 1.39 -2.63 -8.63
N SER A 55 0.59 -3.68 -8.41
CA SER A 55 -0.53 -4.04 -9.30
C SER A 55 -1.64 -2.99 -9.30
N ILE A 56 -1.99 -2.45 -8.12
CA ILE A 56 -2.97 -1.36 -7.99
C ILE A 56 -2.48 -0.13 -8.77
N CYS A 57 -1.24 0.30 -8.55
CA CYS A 57 -0.65 1.45 -9.23
C CYS A 57 -0.61 1.26 -10.76
N LEU A 58 -0.39 0.04 -11.25
CA LEU A 58 -0.41 -0.25 -12.68
C LEU A 58 -1.82 -0.19 -13.26
N ASN A 59 -2.77 -0.93 -12.69
CA ASN A 59 -4.13 -1.01 -13.22
C ASN A 59 -4.86 0.33 -13.14
N PHE A 60 -4.82 1.00 -12.00
CA PHE A 60 -5.40 2.33 -11.81
C PHE A 60 -4.63 3.42 -12.55
N GLY A 61 -3.29 3.30 -12.66
CA GLY A 61 -2.46 4.22 -13.43
C GLY A 61 -2.82 4.21 -14.91
N ILE A 62 -2.95 3.03 -15.50
CA ILE A 62 -3.39 2.87 -16.91
C ILE A 62 -4.81 3.44 -17.10
N ALA A 63 -5.75 3.11 -16.22
CA ALA A 63 -7.10 3.68 -16.31
C ALA A 63 -7.06 5.21 -16.26
N ARG A 64 -6.31 5.80 -15.32
CA ARG A 64 -6.14 7.25 -15.20
C ARG A 64 -5.49 7.89 -16.43
N GLU A 65 -4.41 7.31 -16.93
CA GLU A 65 -3.61 7.86 -18.03
C GLU A 65 -4.37 7.86 -19.37
N PHE A 66 -5.21 6.85 -19.58
CA PHE A 66 -5.97 6.67 -20.82
C PHE A 66 -7.47 6.98 -20.69
N GLY A 67 -7.89 7.64 -19.62
CA GLY A 67 -9.29 8.06 -19.43
C GLY A 67 -10.26 6.90 -19.25
N GLY A 68 -9.80 5.78 -18.71
CA GLY A 68 -10.56 4.55 -18.52
C GLY A 68 -11.05 4.35 -17.09
N ILE A 69 -11.45 3.11 -16.80
CA ILE A 69 -12.00 2.66 -15.52
C ILE A 69 -11.18 1.45 -15.04
N CYS A 70 -11.06 1.31 -13.71
CA CYS A 70 -10.49 0.13 -13.06
C CYS A 70 -11.48 -0.42 -12.03
N ASN A 71 -12.04 -1.60 -12.29
CA ASN A 71 -12.93 -2.25 -11.34
C ASN A 71 -12.17 -2.83 -10.15
N LEU A 72 -12.70 -2.65 -8.95
CA LEU A 72 -12.32 -3.47 -7.81
C LEU A 72 -13.27 -4.67 -7.76
N ARG A 73 -12.74 -5.87 -7.98
CA ARG A 73 -13.50 -7.13 -7.92
C ARG A 73 -12.84 -8.10 -6.95
N TYR A 74 -13.60 -8.62 -6.02
CA TYR A 74 -13.13 -9.75 -5.20
C TYR A 74 -13.23 -11.06 -5.97
N ASP A 75 -12.11 -11.78 -6.05
CA ASP A 75 -12.10 -13.16 -6.56
C ASP A 75 -12.45 -14.12 -5.41
N ASP A 76 -13.74 -14.17 -5.12
CA ASP A 76 -14.33 -14.92 -4.02
C ASP A 76 -14.89 -16.29 -4.49
N THR A 77 -14.11 -17.06 -5.23
CA THR A 77 -14.50 -18.37 -5.75
C THR A 77 -14.26 -19.52 -4.77
N ASN A 78 -13.63 -19.28 -3.62
CA ASN A 78 -13.25 -20.28 -2.66
C ASN A 78 -13.90 -20.09 -1.28
N PRO A 79 -15.02 -20.78 -0.99
CA PRO A 79 -15.85 -20.53 0.20
C PRO A 79 -15.16 -20.80 1.55
N THR A 80 -13.99 -21.46 1.58
CA THR A 80 -13.35 -21.89 2.82
C THR A 80 -12.19 -21.00 3.28
N LYS A 81 -11.88 -19.92 2.56
CA LYS A 81 -10.70 -19.08 2.82
C LYS A 81 -10.99 -17.60 2.97
N GLU A 82 -12.23 -17.20 2.79
CA GLU A 82 -12.63 -15.80 2.64
C GLU A 82 -13.28 -15.31 3.93
N GLU A 83 -12.81 -14.17 4.44
CA GLU A 83 -13.30 -13.56 5.67
C GLU A 83 -13.66 -12.09 5.43
N VAL A 84 -14.74 -11.62 6.07
CA VAL A 84 -15.24 -10.24 5.94
C VAL A 84 -14.17 -9.21 6.33
N GLU A 85 -13.34 -9.53 7.33
CA GLU A 85 -12.24 -8.65 7.75
C GLU A 85 -11.30 -8.29 6.60
N TYR A 86 -10.99 -9.27 5.74
CA TYR A 86 -10.10 -9.03 4.60
C TYR A 86 -10.77 -8.20 3.51
N VAL A 87 -12.09 -8.36 3.29
CA VAL A 87 -12.87 -7.56 2.35
C VAL A 87 -12.76 -6.08 2.70
N ASP A 88 -13.01 -5.73 3.97
CA ASP A 88 -12.98 -4.35 4.46
C ASP A 88 -11.56 -3.76 4.41
N SER A 89 -10.57 -4.54 4.86
CA SER A 89 -9.16 -4.11 4.82
C SER A 89 -8.65 -3.86 3.40
N ILE A 90 -8.99 -4.74 2.45
CA ILE A 90 -8.61 -4.58 1.04
C ILE A 90 -9.23 -3.31 0.46
N PHE A 91 -10.52 -3.07 0.72
CA PHE A 91 -11.23 -1.89 0.22
C PHE A 91 -10.61 -0.59 0.76
N GLU A 92 -10.31 -0.57 2.06
CA GLU A 92 -9.65 0.56 2.70
C GLU A 92 -8.26 0.83 2.13
N ASP A 93 -7.44 -0.21 1.96
CA ASP A 93 -6.08 -0.11 1.43
C ASP A 93 -6.06 0.38 -0.03
N VAL A 94 -6.99 -0.12 -0.88
CA VAL A 94 -7.11 0.35 -2.27
C VAL A 94 -7.51 1.82 -2.27
N ARG A 95 -8.55 2.21 -1.54
CA ARG A 95 -9.01 3.61 -1.47
C ARG A 95 -7.93 4.55 -0.97
N TRP A 96 -7.18 4.13 0.05
CA TRP A 96 -6.06 4.92 0.56
C TRP A 96 -4.97 5.11 -0.49
N LEU A 97 -4.63 4.06 -1.23
CA LEU A 97 -3.54 4.12 -2.21
C LEU A 97 -3.89 4.97 -3.44
N ILE A 98 -5.15 4.95 -3.88
CA ILE A 98 -5.60 5.69 -5.07
C ILE A 98 -6.16 7.08 -4.76
N GLY A 99 -6.45 7.38 -3.48
CA GLY A 99 -7.11 8.61 -3.04
C GLY A 99 -6.40 9.88 -3.51
N GLY A 100 -7.15 10.83 -4.10
CA GLY A 100 -6.64 12.07 -4.66
C GLY A 100 -5.74 11.89 -5.89
N TRP A 101 -5.64 10.68 -6.44
CA TRP A 101 -4.81 10.38 -7.61
C TRP A 101 -5.59 9.70 -8.73
N ALA A 102 -6.25 8.58 -8.46
CA ALA A 102 -6.99 7.79 -9.43
C ALA A 102 -8.33 7.27 -8.86
N ASP A 103 -8.85 7.86 -7.81
CA ASP A 103 -10.14 7.54 -7.18
C ASP A 103 -11.32 7.74 -8.15
N HIS A 104 -11.23 8.71 -9.06
CA HIS A 104 -12.20 8.93 -10.13
C HIS A 104 -12.24 7.80 -11.18
N CYS A 105 -11.27 6.90 -11.18
CA CYS A 105 -11.25 5.71 -12.05
C CYS A 105 -11.80 4.45 -11.37
N LEU A 106 -12.18 4.52 -10.09
CA LEU A 106 -12.63 3.36 -9.34
C LEU A 106 -14.02 2.91 -9.80
N GLY A 107 -14.08 1.74 -10.44
CA GLY A 107 -15.32 1.07 -10.82
C GLY A 107 -15.91 0.30 -9.65
N LEU A 108 -17.15 0.64 -9.29
CA LEU A 108 -17.97 -0.01 -8.27
C LEU A 108 -19.37 -0.25 -8.84
N LYS A 109 -20.13 -1.16 -8.23
CA LYS A 109 -21.54 -1.41 -8.59
C LYS A 109 -22.51 -0.97 -7.49
N PRO A 110 -23.78 -0.67 -7.81
CA PRO A 110 -24.81 -0.48 -6.81
C PRO A 110 -25.00 -1.74 -5.96
N LYS A 111 -25.10 -1.56 -4.64
CA LYS A 111 -25.23 -2.66 -3.69
C LYS A 111 -26.44 -3.54 -4.00
N GLY A 112 -26.21 -4.86 -4.03
CA GLY A 112 -27.24 -5.85 -4.31
C GLY A 112 -27.68 -5.94 -5.78
N LYS A 113 -27.02 -5.23 -6.70
CA LYS A 113 -27.20 -5.43 -8.14
C LYS A 113 -26.26 -6.53 -8.64
N THR A 114 -26.82 -7.37 -9.53
CA THR A 114 -26.05 -8.39 -10.25
C THR A 114 -26.13 -8.08 -11.75
N PRO A 115 -25.19 -8.55 -12.58
CA PRO A 115 -25.19 -8.29 -14.02
C PRO A 115 -26.48 -8.70 -14.74
N ASP A 116 -27.18 -9.74 -14.25
CA ASP A 116 -28.47 -10.18 -14.82
C ASP A 116 -29.58 -9.15 -14.67
N THR A 117 -29.49 -8.27 -13.67
CA THR A 117 -30.47 -7.20 -13.44
C THR A 117 -30.14 -5.93 -14.20
N MET A 118 -29.09 -5.97 -15.01
CA MET A 118 -28.53 -4.85 -15.73
C MET A 118 -28.76 -5.03 -17.23
N THR A 119 -29.57 -4.18 -17.84
CA THR A 119 -29.82 -4.21 -19.28
C THR A 119 -28.61 -3.74 -20.07
N VAL A 120 -28.45 -4.24 -21.30
CA VAL A 120 -27.34 -3.85 -22.19
C VAL A 120 -27.28 -2.33 -22.42
N GLU A 121 -28.39 -1.65 -22.31
CA GLU A 121 -28.51 -0.18 -22.37
C GLU A 121 -28.03 0.51 -21.09
N GLY A 122 -28.02 -0.19 -19.94
CA GLY A 122 -27.54 0.30 -18.65
C GLY A 122 -26.05 0.10 -18.38
N LYS A 123 -25.24 -0.28 -19.36
CA LYS A 123 -23.78 -0.38 -19.17
C LYS A 123 -23.12 0.92 -18.72
N SER A 124 -23.73 2.07 -19.00
CA SER A 124 -23.26 3.38 -18.52
C SER A 124 -23.51 3.61 -17.03
N ASP A 125 -24.51 2.96 -16.44
CA ASP A 125 -24.90 3.19 -15.04
C ASP A 125 -24.00 2.41 -14.05
N PHE A 126 -23.21 1.47 -14.55
CA PHE A 126 -22.27 0.66 -13.78
C PHE A 126 -21.00 1.36 -13.38
N TYR A 127 -20.58 2.34 -14.14
CA TYR A 127 -19.19 2.73 -14.20
C TYR A 127 -18.89 4.05 -13.53
N LEU A 128 -19.87 4.76 -13.03
CA LEU A 128 -19.65 6.14 -12.62
C LEU A 128 -20.24 6.46 -11.26
N ALA A 129 -19.50 6.17 -10.22
CA ALA A 129 -19.53 7.00 -9.05
C ALA A 129 -18.10 7.30 -8.63
N PRO A 130 -17.58 8.47 -8.96
CA PRO A 130 -16.39 8.95 -8.30
C PRO A 130 -16.68 8.94 -6.80
N VAL A 131 -15.91 8.17 -6.04
CA VAL A 131 -15.99 8.18 -4.58
C VAL A 131 -15.34 9.49 -4.12
N THR A 132 -16.06 10.59 -4.23
CA THR A 132 -15.70 11.85 -3.59
C THR A 132 -15.93 11.70 -2.09
N GLY A 133 -14.94 11.17 -1.42
CA GLY A 133 -14.83 11.24 0.02
C GLY A 133 -14.08 12.51 0.39
N GLY A 134 -14.80 13.54 0.81
CA GLY A 134 -14.18 14.68 1.47
C GLY A 134 -14.58 16.04 0.90
N ALA A 135 -15.26 16.81 1.73
CA ALA A 135 -15.49 18.26 1.67
C ALA A 135 -16.10 18.83 0.36
N SER A 136 -17.41 19.02 0.42
CA SER A 136 -18.19 19.92 -0.43
C SER A 136 -17.50 21.28 -0.55
N THR A 137 -16.83 21.55 -1.66
CA THR A 137 -16.61 22.92 -2.13
C THR A 137 -17.76 23.27 -3.06
N LYS A 138 -18.71 24.04 -2.54
CA LYS A 138 -19.73 24.71 -3.33
C LYS A 138 -19.03 25.65 -4.33
N VAL A 139 -19.01 25.27 -5.59
CA VAL A 139 -18.79 26.22 -6.67
C VAL A 139 -20.16 26.83 -7.01
N GLY A 140 -20.33 28.08 -6.62
CA GLY A 140 -21.52 28.85 -6.95
C GLY A 140 -21.60 29.12 -8.44
N GLN A 141 -22.72 28.75 -9.06
CA GLN A 141 -23.20 29.42 -10.24
C GLN A 141 -24.52 30.12 -9.90
N THR A 142 -24.44 31.44 -9.86
CA THR A 142 -25.59 32.32 -9.86
C THR A 142 -26.21 32.33 -11.25
N SER A 143 -27.43 31.87 -11.38
CA SER A 143 -28.36 32.35 -12.41
C SER A 143 -29.74 32.53 -11.78
N SER A 144 -30.13 33.77 -11.70
CA SER A 144 -31.40 34.28 -11.23
C SER A 144 -32.50 34.02 -12.26
N LEU A 145 -33.57 33.33 -11.86
CA LEU A 145 -34.92 33.52 -12.39
C LEU A 145 -35.94 33.21 -11.27
N PRO A 146 -37.07 33.96 -11.20
CA PRO A 146 -37.97 33.92 -10.06
C PRO A 146 -38.97 32.74 -10.11
N PRO A 147 -39.57 32.37 -8.97
CA PRO A 147 -40.45 31.20 -8.90
C PRO A 147 -41.88 31.51 -9.36
N SER A 148 -42.43 30.65 -10.19
CA SER A 148 -43.86 30.58 -10.44
C SER A 148 -44.47 29.36 -9.73
N SER A 149 -45.40 29.70 -8.84
CA SER A 149 -46.58 28.96 -8.33
C SER A 149 -46.60 27.42 -8.32
N GLY A 150 -46.61 26.87 -7.11
CA GLY A 150 -47.58 25.90 -6.66
C GLY A 150 -47.51 24.48 -7.24
N GLU A 151 -46.51 23.67 -6.85
CA GLU A 151 -46.68 22.21 -6.83
C GLU A 151 -46.06 21.64 -5.55
N LYS A 152 -46.84 20.75 -4.90
CA LYS A 152 -46.41 20.04 -3.68
C LYS A 152 -45.17 19.22 -3.98
N VAL A 153 -44.03 19.59 -3.37
CA VAL A 153 -42.85 18.78 -3.33
C VAL A 153 -43.18 17.49 -2.58
N ARG A 154 -43.32 16.40 -3.31
CA ARG A 154 -43.23 15.07 -2.74
C ARG A 154 -41.78 14.86 -2.33
N ASP A 155 -41.53 14.65 -1.04
CA ASP A 155 -40.28 14.15 -0.49
C ASP A 155 -39.90 12.81 -1.16
N ARG A 156 -39.17 12.87 -2.26
CA ARG A 156 -38.35 11.77 -2.72
C ARG A 156 -36.97 12.02 -2.12
N GLN A 157 -36.73 11.46 -0.95
CA GLN A 157 -35.40 11.09 -0.53
C GLN A 157 -34.92 9.99 -1.49
N ASP A 158 -34.39 10.36 -2.64
CA ASP A 158 -33.57 9.48 -3.47
C ASP A 158 -32.28 9.27 -2.69
N ALA A 159 -32.27 8.24 -1.83
CA ALA A 159 -31.07 7.77 -1.19
C ALA A 159 -30.08 7.42 -2.30
N CYS A 160 -28.95 8.11 -2.36
CA CYS A 160 -27.86 7.78 -3.26
C CYS A 160 -27.54 6.29 -3.08
N PRO A 161 -27.56 5.45 -4.13
CA PRO A 161 -27.36 4.02 -3.97
C PRO A 161 -25.99 3.78 -3.31
N THR A 162 -25.99 2.97 -2.26
CA THR A 162 -24.73 2.53 -1.63
C THR A 162 -23.95 1.70 -2.65
N LEU A 163 -22.69 2.05 -2.90
CA LEU A 163 -21.84 1.36 -3.86
C LEU A 163 -20.96 0.32 -3.15
N GLU A 164 -20.67 -0.76 -3.86
CA GLU A 164 -19.82 -1.84 -3.38
C GLU A 164 -18.91 -2.36 -4.52
N PRO A 165 -17.78 -3.03 -4.19
CA PRO A 165 -16.97 -3.74 -5.17
C PRO A 165 -17.75 -4.84 -5.89
N PHE A 166 -17.23 -5.28 -7.02
CA PHE A 166 -17.72 -6.48 -7.71
C PHE A 166 -17.24 -7.74 -6.97
N TYR A 167 -18.00 -8.84 -7.12
CA TYR A 167 -17.63 -10.15 -6.58
C TYR A 167 -17.73 -11.19 -7.69
N ALA A 168 -16.76 -12.11 -7.78
CA ALA A 168 -16.87 -13.25 -8.72
C ALA A 168 -18.10 -14.10 -8.43
N SER A 169 -18.53 -14.17 -7.17
CA SER A 169 -19.74 -14.86 -6.74
C SER A 169 -21.05 -14.20 -7.22
N ASP A 170 -21.03 -12.94 -7.61
CA ASP A 170 -22.19 -12.30 -8.26
C ASP A 170 -22.59 -12.99 -9.57
N TYR A 171 -21.61 -13.64 -10.22
CA TYR A 171 -21.75 -14.25 -11.53
C TYR A 171 -21.97 -15.77 -11.49
N PHE A 172 -22.12 -16.40 -10.32
CA PHE A 172 -22.19 -17.86 -10.23
C PHE A 172 -23.33 -18.48 -11.04
N ASP A 173 -24.48 -17.81 -11.16
CA ASP A 173 -25.56 -18.28 -12.01
C ASP A 173 -25.19 -18.26 -13.50
N GLN A 174 -24.56 -17.17 -14.01
CA GLN A 174 -24.09 -17.08 -15.39
C GLN A 174 -22.95 -18.04 -15.66
N LEU A 175 -21.98 -18.14 -14.73
CA LEU A 175 -20.86 -19.08 -14.84
C LEU A 175 -21.38 -20.53 -14.95
N TYR A 176 -22.42 -20.88 -14.19
CA TYR A 176 -23.07 -22.17 -14.31
C TYR A 176 -23.68 -22.37 -15.72
N GLN A 177 -24.37 -21.37 -16.28
CA GLN A 177 -24.92 -21.43 -17.62
C GLN A 177 -23.83 -21.57 -18.69
N TYR A 178 -22.73 -20.89 -18.56
CA TYR A 178 -21.58 -21.06 -19.46
C TYR A 178 -20.96 -22.44 -19.36
N ALA A 179 -20.88 -23.05 -18.19
CA ALA A 179 -20.44 -24.43 -18.03
C ALA A 179 -21.40 -25.42 -18.71
N VAL A 180 -22.73 -25.21 -18.57
CA VAL A 180 -23.76 -25.97 -19.29
C VAL A 180 -23.62 -25.80 -20.81
N ALA A 181 -23.27 -24.59 -21.30
CA ALA A 181 -23.05 -24.36 -22.72
C ALA A 181 -21.83 -25.15 -23.25
N LEU A 182 -20.73 -25.19 -22.49
CA LEU A 182 -19.55 -26.03 -22.86
C LEU A 182 -19.91 -27.54 -22.88
N LEU A 183 -20.72 -28.01 -21.94
CA LEU A 183 -21.22 -29.41 -21.95
C LEU A 183 -22.05 -29.72 -23.19
N LYS A 184 -23.00 -28.84 -23.57
CA LYS A 184 -23.82 -28.97 -24.79
C LYS A 184 -22.99 -28.99 -26.05
N LYS A 185 -21.84 -28.32 -26.08
CA LYS A 185 -20.89 -28.29 -27.20
C LYS A 185 -19.89 -29.48 -27.15
N ALA A 186 -20.04 -30.41 -26.20
CA ALA A 186 -19.06 -31.50 -25.96
C ALA A 186 -17.63 -30.98 -25.69
N LYS A 187 -17.48 -29.76 -25.15
CA LYS A 187 -16.22 -29.13 -24.76
C LYS A 187 -15.88 -29.27 -23.28
N ALA A 188 -16.76 -29.92 -22.52
CA ALA A 188 -16.54 -30.27 -21.11
C ALA A 188 -17.15 -31.65 -20.81
N TYR A 189 -16.74 -32.25 -19.71
CA TYR A 189 -17.26 -33.52 -19.21
C TYR A 189 -17.12 -33.63 -17.69
N VAL A 190 -17.99 -34.40 -17.07
CA VAL A 190 -17.89 -34.74 -15.64
C VAL A 190 -16.94 -35.93 -15.47
N CYS A 191 -15.99 -35.80 -14.54
CA CYS A 191 -14.91 -36.77 -14.30
C CYS A 191 -14.93 -37.22 -12.83
N ASP A 192 -14.94 -38.52 -12.63
CA ASP A 192 -14.99 -39.16 -11.29
C ASP A 192 -13.59 -39.59 -10.80
N LEU A 193 -12.52 -39.18 -11.46
CA LEU A 193 -11.16 -39.43 -10.98
C LEU A 193 -10.92 -38.68 -9.69
N SER A 194 -10.25 -39.32 -8.74
CA SER A 194 -9.71 -38.67 -7.56
C SER A 194 -8.64 -37.63 -7.93
N SER A 195 -8.33 -36.71 -7.01
CA SER A 195 -7.25 -35.71 -7.24
C SER A 195 -5.91 -36.39 -7.57
N GLU A 196 -5.57 -37.48 -6.85
CA GLU A 196 -4.34 -38.24 -7.07
C GLU A 196 -4.30 -38.91 -8.45
N ASP A 197 -5.42 -39.46 -8.88
CA ASP A 197 -5.51 -40.12 -10.20
C ASP A 197 -5.52 -39.05 -11.31
N MET A 198 -6.18 -37.90 -11.11
CA MET A 198 -6.12 -36.80 -12.06
C MET A 198 -4.66 -36.33 -12.30
N ASP A 199 -3.84 -36.28 -11.26
CA ASP A 199 -2.41 -35.90 -11.38
C ASP A 199 -1.63 -36.97 -12.17
N LYS A 200 -1.89 -38.27 -11.93
CA LYS A 200 -1.29 -39.37 -12.71
C LYS A 200 -1.70 -39.31 -14.21
N TYR A 201 -2.97 -39.02 -14.47
CA TYR A 201 -3.49 -38.92 -15.84
C TYR A 201 -3.00 -37.68 -16.56
N ARG A 202 -2.85 -36.55 -15.88
CA ARG A 202 -2.33 -35.29 -16.43
C ARG A 202 -0.88 -35.43 -16.92
N GLY A 203 -0.08 -36.27 -16.24
CA GLY A 203 1.32 -36.47 -16.57
C GLY A 203 2.21 -35.29 -16.20
N VAL A 204 3.37 -35.21 -16.82
CA VAL A 204 4.41 -34.17 -16.60
C VAL A 204 4.71 -33.44 -17.92
N PRO A 205 5.34 -32.24 -17.90
CA PRO A 205 5.55 -31.44 -19.13
C PRO A 205 6.19 -32.22 -20.28
N ASP A 206 7.15 -33.08 -20.01
CA ASP A 206 7.94 -33.87 -20.97
C ASP A 206 7.28 -35.17 -21.40
N ARG A 207 6.16 -35.55 -20.80
CA ARG A 207 5.37 -36.74 -21.20
C ARG A 207 3.89 -36.38 -21.30
N PRO A 208 3.22 -36.78 -22.43
CA PRO A 208 1.80 -36.54 -22.60
C PRO A 208 0.98 -37.17 -21.45
N GLY A 209 -0.15 -36.56 -21.15
CA GLY A 209 -1.15 -37.13 -20.28
C GLY A 209 -1.93 -38.28 -20.96
N LYS A 210 -2.84 -38.88 -20.21
CA LYS A 210 -3.75 -39.91 -20.67
C LYS A 210 -5.18 -39.41 -20.58
N ASP A 211 -6.00 -39.79 -21.54
CA ASP A 211 -7.44 -39.54 -21.50
C ASP A 211 -8.09 -40.19 -20.28
N SER A 212 -8.95 -39.42 -19.58
CA SER A 212 -9.78 -39.98 -18.53
C SER A 212 -10.75 -41.00 -19.11
N PRO A 213 -11.04 -42.10 -18.41
CA PRO A 213 -12.07 -43.06 -18.84
C PRO A 213 -13.46 -42.43 -18.95
N PHE A 214 -13.69 -41.29 -18.32
CA PHE A 214 -14.95 -40.56 -18.32
C PHE A 214 -15.04 -39.48 -19.41
N ARG A 215 -13.97 -39.25 -20.17
CA ARG A 215 -13.84 -38.16 -21.16
C ARG A 215 -14.85 -38.23 -22.31
N ASN A 216 -15.35 -39.45 -22.60
CA ASN A 216 -16.26 -39.72 -23.71
C ASN A 216 -17.70 -40.03 -23.28
N ARG A 217 -18.10 -39.64 -22.07
CA ARG A 217 -19.50 -39.67 -21.64
C ARG A 217 -20.39 -38.85 -22.60
N SER A 218 -21.62 -39.31 -22.80
CA SER A 218 -22.59 -38.61 -23.61
C SER A 218 -22.93 -37.20 -23.05
N ILE A 219 -23.37 -36.29 -23.91
CA ILE A 219 -23.79 -34.95 -23.48
C ILE A 219 -24.92 -35.03 -22.43
N GLY A 220 -25.90 -35.93 -22.66
CA GLY A 220 -27.03 -36.11 -21.74
C GLY A 220 -26.60 -36.56 -20.35
N GLU A 221 -25.71 -37.59 -20.27
CA GLU A 221 -25.16 -38.07 -19.00
C GLU A 221 -24.36 -36.98 -18.27
N ASN A 222 -23.53 -36.25 -18.98
CA ASN A 222 -22.76 -35.14 -18.40
C ASN A 222 -23.65 -34.02 -17.84
N LEU A 223 -24.74 -33.66 -18.53
CA LEU A 223 -25.71 -32.67 -18.07
C LEU A 223 -26.46 -33.11 -16.82
N ASP A 224 -26.88 -34.39 -16.79
CA ASP A 224 -27.51 -34.99 -15.60
C ASP A 224 -26.56 -34.95 -14.39
N LEU A 225 -25.35 -35.49 -14.56
CA LEU A 225 -24.34 -35.49 -13.49
C LEU A 225 -24.00 -34.09 -12.98
N PHE A 226 -23.83 -33.12 -13.87
CA PHE A 226 -23.50 -31.73 -13.47
C PHE A 226 -24.65 -31.06 -12.72
N THR A 227 -25.90 -31.36 -13.09
CA THR A 227 -27.09 -30.91 -12.36
C THR A 227 -27.14 -31.54 -10.97
N ARG A 228 -26.87 -32.81 -10.84
CA ARG A 228 -26.83 -33.52 -9.56
C ARG A 228 -25.67 -33.07 -8.66
N MET A 229 -24.51 -32.68 -9.26
CA MET A 229 -23.41 -32.01 -8.55
C MET A 229 -23.91 -30.70 -7.92
N LYS A 230 -24.61 -29.86 -8.70
CA LYS A 230 -25.18 -28.60 -8.21
C LYS A 230 -26.17 -28.81 -7.08
N ASN A 231 -27.00 -29.84 -7.17
CA ASN A 231 -28.01 -30.22 -6.16
C ASN A 231 -27.37 -30.76 -4.87
N GLY A 232 -26.05 -31.03 -4.86
CA GLY A 232 -25.36 -31.57 -3.66
C GLY A 232 -25.55 -33.07 -3.42
N GLU A 233 -25.86 -33.83 -4.47
CA GLU A 233 -26.06 -35.28 -4.36
C GLU A 233 -24.75 -36.06 -4.18
N PHE A 234 -23.60 -35.42 -4.44
CA PHE A 234 -22.29 -36.05 -4.35
C PHE A 234 -21.44 -35.42 -3.24
N PRO A 235 -20.63 -36.18 -2.50
CA PRO A 235 -19.73 -35.62 -1.50
C PRO A 235 -18.56 -34.85 -2.16
N ASP A 236 -17.87 -34.05 -1.33
CA ASP A 236 -16.66 -33.33 -1.75
C ASP A 236 -15.64 -34.27 -2.38
N GLY A 237 -15.11 -33.87 -3.55
CA GLY A 237 -14.10 -34.63 -4.26
C GLY A 237 -14.60 -35.85 -5.05
N ALA A 238 -15.89 -36.18 -5.02
CA ALA A 238 -16.44 -37.35 -5.73
C ALA A 238 -16.32 -37.20 -7.27
N CYS A 239 -16.56 -36.00 -7.76
CA CYS A 239 -16.41 -35.71 -9.19
C CYS A 239 -16.13 -34.21 -9.42
N THR A 240 -15.64 -33.89 -10.60
CA THR A 240 -15.32 -32.53 -11.06
C THR A 240 -15.83 -32.32 -12.48
N LEU A 241 -16.14 -31.05 -12.85
CA LEU A 241 -16.31 -30.72 -14.26
C LEU A 241 -14.94 -30.35 -14.83
N ARG A 242 -14.56 -30.96 -15.95
CA ARG A 242 -13.30 -30.70 -16.67
C ARG A 242 -13.55 -30.19 -18.08
N ALA A 243 -12.71 -29.27 -18.54
CA ALA A 243 -12.66 -28.92 -19.96
C ALA A 243 -12.17 -30.14 -20.76
N LYS A 244 -12.59 -30.23 -22.03
CA LYS A 244 -12.14 -31.25 -22.99
C LYS A 244 -11.26 -30.57 -24.05
N ILE A 245 -9.95 -30.55 -23.82
CA ILE A 245 -8.98 -29.83 -24.66
C ILE A 245 -7.99 -30.82 -25.30
N ASP A 246 -6.76 -30.94 -24.78
CA ASP A 246 -5.71 -31.77 -25.34
C ASP A 246 -4.81 -32.34 -24.23
N MET A 247 -4.90 -33.64 -24.01
CA MET A 247 -4.07 -34.33 -23.01
C MET A 247 -2.61 -34.49 -23.43
N ALA A 248 -2.26 -34.21 -24.70
CA ALA A 248 -0.89 -34.21 -25.20
C ALA A 248 -0.23 -32.82 -25.20
N SER A 249 -0.96 -31.76 -24.84
CA SER A 249 -0.44 -30.39 -24.82
C SER A 249 0.85 -30.27 -24.00
N PRO A 250 1.88 -29.58 -24.49
CA PRO A 250 3.07 -29.28 -23.69
C PRO A 250 2.73 -28.33 -22.51
N ASN A 251 1.69 -27.52 -22.64
CA ASN A 251 1.15 -26.74 -21.54
C ASN A 251 0.19 -27.60 -20.70
N ILE A 252 0.62 -27.97 -19.50
CA ILE A 252 -0.18 -28.83 -18.60
C ILE A 252 -1.51 -28.21 -18.18
N TRP A 253 -1.66 -26.88 -18.25
CA TRP A 253 -2.91 -26.17 -17.97
C TRP A 253 -3.98 -26.37 -19.05
N LEU A 254 -3.61 -26.90 -20.22
CA LEU A 254 -4.52 -27.28 -21.31
C LEU A 254 -4.84 -28.79 -21.32
N ARG A 255 -4.33 -29.58 -20.35
CA ARG A 255 -4.60 -31.01 -20.24
C ARG A 255 -5.88 -31.28 -19.44
N ASP A 256 -7.00 -31.00 -20.05
CA ASP A 256 -8.34 -31.14 -19.49
C ASP A 256 -8.45 -30.57 -18.06
N PRO A 257 -8.26 -29.25 -17.87
CA PRO A 257 -8.29 -28.63 -16.54
C PRO A 257 -9.66 -28.73 -15.88
N VAL A 258 -9.67 -28.68 -14.54
CA VAL A 258 -10.90 -28.62 -13.76
C VAL A 258 -11.53 -27.24 -13.88
N LEU A 259 -12.83 -27.19 -14.19
CA LEU A 259 -13.64 -25.97 -14.29
C LEU A 259 -14.50 -25.76 -13.03
N TYR A 260 -15.07 -26.86 -12.47
CA TYR A 260 -15.89 -26.86 -11.25
C TYR A 260 -15.50 -27.99 -10.32
N ARG A 261 -15.60 -27.72 -9.01
CA ARG A 261 -15.44 -28.70 -7.93
C ARG A 261 -16.64 -28.67 -7.00
N ILE A 262 -16.89 -29.78 -6.30
CA ILE A 262 -17.89 -29.87 -5.24
C ILE A 262 -17.28 -29.37 -3.93
N ARG A 263 -18.01 -28.53 -3.20
CA ARG A 263 -17.69 -28.09 -1.85
C ARG A 263 -18.96 -27.83 -1.04
N HIS A 264 -19.10 -28.55 0.06
CA HIS A 264 -20.18 -28.36 1.02
C HIS A 264 -19.71 -27.38 2.10
N ALA A 265 -19.73 -26.08 1.78
CA ALA A 265 -19.33 -25.00 2.67
C ALA A 265 -20.26 -23.80 2.48
N GLU A 266 -20.43 -22.99 3.52
CA GLU A 266 -21.07 -21.69 3.40
C GLU A 266 -20.11 -20.68 2.80
N HIS A 267 -20.62 -19.90 1.85
CA HIS A 267 -19.88 -18.85 1.18
C HIS A 267 -20.20 -17.50 1.83
N HIS A 268 -19.20 -16.68 2.11
CA HIS A 268 -19.37 -15.42 2.83
C HIS A 268 -20.39 -14.46 2.18
N HIS A 269 -20.55 -14.51 0.85
CA HIS A 269 -21.44 -13.62 0.09
C HIS A 269 -22.75 -14.32 -0.36
N THR A 270 -22.69 -15.59 -0.81
CA THR A 270 -23.87 -16.31 -1.34
C THR A 270 -24.48 -17.31 -0.36
N GLY A 271 -23.92 -17.44 0.85
CA GLY A 271 -24.39 -18.36 1.87
C GLY A 271 -24.37 -19.83 1.41
N GLY A 272 -25.41 -20.58 1.76
CA GLY A 272 -25.54 -22.01 1.43
C GLY A 272 -26.16 -22.31 0.07
N LYS A 273 -26.30 -21.35 -0.84
CA LYS A 273 -26.98 -21.51 -2.15
C LYS A 273 -26.27 -22.51 -3.07
N TRP A 274 -24.94 -22.55 -3.03
CA TRP A 274 -24.12 -23.34 -3.93
C TRP A 274 -23.49 -24.56 -3.24
N ARG A 275 -23.32 -25.65 -3.99
CA ARG A 275 -22.60 -26.89 -3.58
C ARG A 275 -21.45 -27.19 -4.55
N ILE A 276 -21.40 -26.48 -5.68
CA ILE A 276 -20.31 -26.52 -6.65
C ILE A 276 -19.75 -25.11 -6.82
N TYR A 277 -18.46 -25.01 -6.98
CA TYR A 277 -17.76 -23.75 -7.11
C TYR A 277 -16.84 -23.76 -8.34
N PRO A 278 -16.84 -22.67 -9.13
CA PRO A 278 -15.94 -22.58 -10.27
C PRO A 278 -14.49 -22.50 -9.81
N MET A 279 -13.60 -23.02 -10.63
CA MET A 279 -12.16 -22.80 -10.44
C MET A 279 -11.78 -21.41 -10.97
N TYR A 280 -10.68 -20.86 -10.43
CA TYR A 280 -10.17 -19.54 -10.77
C TYR A 280 -10.12 -19.30 -12.29
N ASP A 281 -9.48 -20.20 -13.06
CA ASP A 281 -9.29 -20.02 -14.50
C ASP A 281 -10.61 -19.91 -15.27
N PHE A 282 -11.66 -20.58 -14.81
CA PHE A 282 -12.98 -20.50 -15.43
C PHE A 282 -13.74 -19.23 -15.03
N ALA A 283 -13.69 -18.87 -13.75
CA ALA A 283 -14.41 -17.71 -13.24
C ALA A 283 -13.77 -16.40 -13.74
N HIS A 284 -12.43 -16.33 -13.76
CA HIS A 284 -11.67 -15.11 -14.01
C HIS A 284 -11.94 -14.52 -15.41
N CYS A 285 -11.77 -15.30 -16.47
CA CYS A 285 -11.99 -14.84 -17.84
C CYS A 285 -13.44 -14.44 -18.12
N LEU A 286 -14.40 -15.16 -17.54
CA LEU A 286 -15.81 -14.91 -17.71
C LEU A 286 -16.30 -13.70 -16.91
N SER A 287 -15.77 -13.51 -15.70
CA SER A 287 -16.02 -12.29 -14.92
C SER A 287 -15.46 -11.06 -15.64
N ASP A 288 -14.24 -11.16 -16.21
CA ASP A 288 -13.66 -10.10 -17.05
C ASP A 288 -14.57 -9.76 -18.23
N TYR A 289 -15.11 -10.78 -18.91
CA TYR A 289 -16.05 -10.58 -20.02
C TYR A 289 -17.35 -9.90 -19.57
N LEU A 290 -17.96 -10.39 -18.48
CA LEU A 290 -19.22 -9.87 -17.96
C LEU A 290 -19.11 -8.41 -17.50
N GLU A 291 -17.95 -8.03 -16.98
CA GLU A 291 -17.67 -6.66 -16.55
C GLU A 291 -17.19 -5.74 -17.70
N GLY A 292 -17.01 -6.26 -18.92
CA GLY A 292 -16.53 -5.50 -20.06
C GLY A 292 -15.05 -5.06 -19.91
N ILE A 293 -14.26 -5.81 -19.15
CA ILE A 293 -12.81 -5.58 -19.06
C ILE A 293 -12.19 -5.73 -20.44
N THR A 294 -11.31 -4.82 -20.81
CA THR A 294 -10.59 -4.86 -22.08
C THR A 294 -9.15 -5.35 -21.88
N HIS A 295 -8.51 -4.92 -20.81
CA HIS A 295 -7.12 -5.24 -20.48
C HIS A 295 -7.06 -5.94 -19.13
N SER A 296 -6.94 -7.26 -19.15
CA SER A 296 -6.83 -8.14 -17.99
C SER A 296 -5.36 -8.23 -17.56
N ILE A 297 -4.90 -7.31 -16.69
CA ILE A 297 -3.49 -7.21 -16.33
C ILE A 297 -3.21 -8.01 -15.06
N CYS A 298 -2.24 -8.95 -15.11
CA CYS A 298 -1.89 -9.84 -14.00
C CYS A 298 -0.38 -10.12 -13.93
N THR A 299 0.06 -10.94 -12.98
CA THR A 299 1.48 -11.27 -12.83
C THR A 299 1.90 -12.42 -13.75
N LEU A 300 3.23 -12.54 -14.03
CA LEU A 300 3.80 -13.53 -14.95
C LEU A 300 3.49 -14.98 -14.62
N GLU A 301 3.13 -15.29 -13.38
CA GLU A 301 2.72 -16.64 -13.00
C GLU A 301 1.46 -17.12 -13.74
N PHE A 302 0.66 -16.19 -14.27
CA PHE A 302 -0.53 -16.46 -15.07
C PHE A 302 -0.28 -16.56 -16.58
N GLU A 303 0.95 -16.36 -17.07
CA GLU A 303 1.28 -16.45 -18.49
C GLU A 303 0.94 -17.84 -19.06
N VAL A 304 1.21 -18.88 -18.31
CA VAL A 304 0.89 -20.27 -18.71
C VAL A 304 -0.61 -20.57 -18.66
N HIS A 305 -1.41 -19.76 -17.96
CA HIS A 305 -2.87 -19.86 -17.89
C HIS A 305 -3.58 -19.12 -19.03
N ARG A 306 -2.95 -18.11 -19.66
CA ARG A 306 -3.58 -17.33 -20.73
C ARG A 306 -4.15 -18.17 -21.88
N PRO A 307 -3.50 -19.24 -22.37
CA PRO A 307 -4.11 -20.06 -23.40
C PRO A 307 -5.43 -20.73 -22.97
N LEU A 308 -5.61 -21.02 -21.67
CA LEU A 308 -6.87 -21.52 -21.13
C LEU A 308 -7.92 -20.40 -21.02
N TYR A 309 -7.50 -19.21 -20.62
CA TYR A 309 -8.33 -18.00 -20.59
C TYR A 309 -8.95 -17.72 -21.97
N ASP A 310 -8.12 -17.69 -23.01
CA ASP A 310 -8.56 -17.47 -24.39
C ASP A 310 -9.44 -18.62 -24.89
N TRP A 311 -9.06 -19.89 -24.60
CA TRP A 311 -9.84 -21.06 -25.01
C TRP A 311 -11.27 -21.08 -24.45
N ILE A 312 -11.46 -20.68 -23.20
CA ILE A 312 -12.79 -20.62 -22.57
C ILE A 312 -13.67 -19.61 -23.29
N LEU A 313 -13.18 -18.40 -23.50
CA LEU A 313 -13.91 -17.30 -24.15
C LEU A 313 -14.26 -17.65 -25.60
N GLU A 314 -13.35 -18.25 -26.36
CA GLU A 314 -13.54 -18.61 -27.77
C GLU A 314 -14.55 -19.75 -27.96
N ASN A 315 -14.63 -20.68 -27.00
CA ASN A 315 -15.54 -21.83 -27.13
C ASN A 315 -16.97 -21.55 -26.65
N LEU A 316 -17.28 -20.33 -26.18
CA LEU A 316 -18.61 -19.95 -25.72
C LEU A 316 -19.42 -19.09 -26.70
N ASP A 317 -18.88 -18.79 -27.90
CA ASP A 317 -19.50 -17.93 -28.91
C ASP A 317 -19.94 -16.56 -28.36
N LEU A 318 -19.13 -16.00 -27.48
CA LEU A 318 -19.43 -14.73 -26.83
C LEU A 318 -19.34 -13.57 -27.82
N PRO A 319 -20.26 -12.57 -27.76
CA PRO A 319 -20.12 -11.33 -28.52
C PRO A 319 -18.79 -10.64 -28.31
N ARG A 320 -18.21 -10.10 -29.38
CA ARG A 320 -16.96 -9.32 -29.31
C ARG A 320 -17.23 -7.87 -28.93
N PRO A 321 -16.29 -7.13 -28.34
CA PRO A 321 -14.89 -7.54 -28.07
C PRO A 321 -14.76 -8.49 -26.87
N LEU A 322 -13.76 -9.37 -26.93
CA LEU A 322 -13.35 -10.24 -25.82
C LEU A 322 -12.24 -9.57 -25.01
N PRO A 323 -12.18 -9.77 -23.68
CA PRO A 323 -11.05 -9.33 -22.88
C PRO A 323 -9.77 -10.10 -23.27
N HIS A 324 -8.60 -9.47 -23.05
CA HIS A 324 -7.31 -10.12 -23.27
C HIS A 324 -6.40 -9.95 -22.06
N GLN A 325 -5.63 -11.00 -21.73
CA GLN A 325 -4.74 -11.04 -20.58
C GLN A 325 -3.32 -10.58 -20.93
N TYR A 326 -2.74 -9.74 -20.09
CA TYR A 326 -1.38 -9.21 -20.18
C TYR A 326 -0.64 -9.44 -18.87
N GLU A 327 0.60 -9.90 -18.92
CA GLU A 327 1.35 -10.28 -17.73
C GLU A 327 2.59 -9.40 -17.53
N PHE A 328 2.88 -9.12 -16.26
CA PHE A 328 4.06 -8.38 -15.83
C PHE A 328 4.75 -9.07 -14.65
N ALA A 329 6.05 -8.78 -14.46
CA ALA A 329 6.84 -9.34 -13.38
C ALA A 329 6.33 -8.89 -11.99
N ARG A 330 6.13 -9.85 -11.08
CA ARG A 330 5.79 -9.56 -9.69
C ARG A 330 6.92 -8.78 -9.00
N LEU A 331 6.60 -8.06 -7.93
CA LEU A 331 7.59 -7.45 -7.06
C LEU A 331 8.19 -8.50 -6.12
N SER A 332 9.51 -8.62 -6.13
CA SER A 332 10.29 -9.24 -5.06
C SER A 332 11.13 -8.16 -4.39
N LEU A 333 10.99 -7.96 -3.08
CA LEU A 333 11.65 -6.89 -2.33
C LEU A 333 12.65 -7.48 -1.36
N GLY A 334 13.87 -6.97 -1.38
CA GLY A 334 14.94 -7.39 -0.47
C GLY A 334 14.61 -7.13 1.00
N TYR A 335 15.20 -7.94 1.90
CA TYR A 335 14.99 -7.89 3.36
C TYR A 335 13.52 -8.06 3.78
N THR A 336 12.72 -8.75 2.93
CA THR A 336 11.28 -8.85 3.09
C THR A 336 10.78 -10.23 2.67
N VAL A 337 9.82 -10.76 3.41
CA VAL A 337 9.05 -11.96 3.03
C VAL A 337 7.71 -11.50 2.45
N MET A 338 7.37 -11.98 1.26
CA MET A 338 6.14 -11.60 0.54
C MET A 338 5.09 -12.72 0.52
N SER A 339 5.45 -13.94 0.95
CA SER A 339 4.53 -15.07 1.00
C SER A 339 3.48 -14.87 2.10
N LYS A 340 2.19 -14.85 1.73
CA LYS A 340 1.06 -14.75 2.67
C LYS A 340 1.15 -15.75 3.81
N ARG A 341 1.46 -17.05 3.51
CA ARG A 341 1.60 -18.10 4.53
C ARG A 341 2.68 -17.75 5.55
N LYS A 342 3.82 -17.20 5.11
CA LYS A 342 4.92 -16.81 5.99
C LYS A 342 4.58 -15.55 6.79
N LEU A 343 3.88 -14.58 6.20
CA LEU A 343 3.39 -13.40 6.91
C LEU A 343 2.37 -13.78 7.99
N MET A 344 1.43 -14.67 7.69
CA MET A 344 0.49 -15.22 8.68
C MET A 344 1.22 -15.93 9.82
N GLN A 345 2.30 -16.67 9.51
CA GLN A 345 3.12 -17.33 10.51
C GLN A 345 3.80 -16.34 11.46
N LEU A 346 4.28 -15.19 10.96
CA LEU A 346 4.84 -14.12 11.80
C LEU A 346 3.79 -13.58 12.81
N VAL A 347 2.56 -13.42 12.36
CA VAL A 347 1.44 -12.95 13.21
C VAL A 347 1.06 -14.02 14.24
N ASN A 348 0.85 -15.25 13.80
CA ASN A 348 0.41 -16.36 14.67
C ASN A 348 1.45 -16.72 15.73
N ASP A 349 2.74 -16.62 15.39
CA ASP A 349 3.85 -16.90 16.32
C ASP A 349 4.15 -15.70 17.25
N GLY A 350 3.42 -14.58 17.14
CA GLY A 350 3.61 -13.39 17.96
C GLY A 350 4.93 -12.64 17.72
N LEU A 351 5.56 -12.86 16.57
CA LEU A 351 6.84 -12.22 16.18
C LEU A 351 6.65 -10.76 15.74
N VAL A 352 5.42 -10.43 15.36
CA VAL A 352 4.92 -9.08 15.06
C VAL A 352 3.60 -8.86 15.78
N SER A 353 3.19 -7.59 15.98
CA SER A 353 1.98 -7.26 16.74
C SER A 353 0.66 -7.52 16.00
N GLY A 354 0.71 -7.76 14.70
CA GLY A 354 -0.46 -8.00 13.85
C GLY A 354 -0.15 -7.70 12.39
N TRP A 355 -1.17 -7.72 11.56
CA TRP A 355 -1.05 -7.45 10.12
C TRP A 355 -0.67 -5.99 9.82
N ASP A 356 -0.97 -5.07 10.73
CA ASP A 356 -0.63 -3.65 10.67
C ASP A 356 0.67 -3.28 11.41
N ASP A 357 1.47 -4.27 11.83
CA ASP A 357 2.78 -4.01 12.45
C ASP A 357 3.65 -3.19 11.49
N PRO A 358 4.26 -2.08 11.95
CA PRO A 358 5.08 -1.20 11.12
C PRO A 358 6.31 -1.86 10.45
N ARG A 359 6.66 -3.09 10.82
CA ARG A 359 7.74 -3.89 10.19
C ARG A 359 7.22 -4.80 9.07
N MET A 360 5.90 -4.98 8.97
CA MET A 360 5.28 -5.82 7.95
C MET A 360 5.25 -5.11 6.60
N PRO A 361 5.40 -5.84 5.48
CA PRO A 361 5.30 -5.27 4.14
C PRO A 361 3.85 -5.08 3.67
N THR A 362 2.87 -5.22 4.55
CA THR A 362 1.46 -4.98 4.28
C THR A 362 1.21 -3.49 4.04
N ILE A 363 0.20 -3.16 3.23
CA ILE A 363 -0.17 -1.76 2.99
C ILE A 363 -0.60 -1.10 4.31
N SER A 364 -1.38 -1.80 5.13
CA SER A 364 -1.80 -1.34 6.46
C SER A 364 -0.60 -1.10 7.40
N GLY A 365 0.40 -2.00 7.42
CA GLY A 365 1.62 -1.83 8.20
C GLY A 365 2.48 -0.65 7.73
N LEU A 366 2.66 -0.50 6.42
CA LEU A 366 3.37 0.63 5.83
C LEU A 366 2.66 1.96 6.11
N ARG A 367 1.33 2.00 5.99
CA ARG A 367 0.49 3.17 6.33
C ARG A 367 0.63 3.55 7.80
N ARG A 368 0.53 2.59 8.73
CA ARG A 368 0.73 2.81 10.17
C ARG A 368 2.14 3.29 10.48
N ARG A 369 3.16 2.77 9.77
CA ARG A 369 4.56 3.24 9.87
C ARG A 369 4.73 4.69 9.41
N GLY A 370 3.74 5.28 8.76
CA GLY A 370 3.77 6.66 8.28
C GLY A 370 4.22 6.83 6.83
N VAL A 371 4.36 5.74 6.08
CA VAL A 371 4.57 5.80 4.63
C VAL A 371 3.33 6.42 3.98
N THR A 372 3.52 7.28 2.98
CA THR A 372 2.46 7.95 2.26
C THR A 372 2.05 7.16 1.01
N ALA A 373 0.82 7.34 0.56
CA ALA A 373 0.37 6.76 -0.71
C ALA A 373 1.19 7.28 -1.90
N SER A 374 1.57 8.57 -1.89
CA SER A 374 2.44 9.18 -2.91
C SER A 374 3.81 8.52 -2.98
N ALA A 375 4.43 8.21 -1.84
CA ALA A 375 5.72 7.51 -1.81
C ALA A 375 5.63 6.09 -2.40
N LEU A 376 4.55 5.35 -2.11
CA LEU A 376 4.34 4.01 -2.69
C LEU A 376 4.08 4.07 -4.19
N ARG A 377 3.30 5.06 -4.67
CA ARG A 377 3.10 5.29 -6.10
C ARG A 377 4.40 5.66 -6.81
N ALA A 378 5.19 6.58 -6.23
CA ALA A 378 6.49 6.95 -6.76
C ALA A 378 7.45 5.76 -6.83
N PHE A 379 7.47 4.91 -5.80
CA PHE A 379 8.23 3.66 -5.81
C PHE A 379 7.78 2.72 -6.94
N ALA A 380 6.47 2.48 -7.07
CA ALA A 380 5.91 1.62 -8.12
C ALA A 380 6.27 2.11 -9.54
N TYR A 381 6.24 3.44 -9.73
CA TYR A 381 6.67 4.07 -10.98
C TYR A 381 8.17 3.88 -11.24
N HIS A 382 8.99 4.09 -10.22
CA HIS A 382 10.45 4.03 -10.35
C HIS A 382 10.95 2.63 -10.71
N ILE A 383 10.39 1.57 -10.11
CA ILE A 383 10.77 0.19 -10.43
C ILE A 383 10.28 -0.27 -11.81
N GLY A 384 9.27 0.40 -12.36
CA GLY A 384 8.73 0.15 -13.68
C GLY A 384 8.05 -1.22 -13.84
N ILE A 385 7.67 -1.51 -15.09
CA ILE A 385 6.98 -2.74 -15.51
C ILE A 385 7.85 -3.53 -16.48
N THR A 386 8.15 -4.77 -16.14
CA THR A 386 9.02 -5.66 -16.92
C THR A 386 8.40 -7.05 -17.05
N LYS A 387 8.94 -7.87 -17.95
CA LYS A 387 8.63 -9.31 -18.09
C LYS A 387 9.66 -10.21 -17.40
N TYR A 388 10.56 -9.65 -16.59
CA TYR A 388 11.59 -10.41 -15.91
C TYR A 388 11.46 -10.23 -14.39
N ASN A 389 11.34 -11.36 -13.68
CA ASN A 389 11.37 -11.35 -12.22
C ASN A 389 12.78 -11.01 -11.74
N GLY A 390 12.88 -10.05 -10.84
CA GLY A 390 14.14 -9.62 -10.24
C GLY A 390 13.93 -9.19 -8.79
N LEU A 391 15.00 -9.26 -7.99
CA LEU A 391 15.01 -8.75 -6.63
C LEU A 391 15.20 -7.22 -6.67
N THR A 392 14.26 -6.47 -6.14
CA THR A 392 14.36 -5.02 -5.94
C THR A 392 15.01 -4.75 -4.60
N ASP A 393 16.03 -3.90 -4.56
CA ASP A 393 16.63 -3.47 -3.30
C ASP A 393 15.62 -2.60 -2.52
N VAL A 394 15.43 -2.91 -1.25
CA VAL A 394 14.55 -2.13 -0.36
C VAL A 394 14.99 -0.67 -0.23
N ALA A 395 16.28 -0.36 -0.46
CA ALA A 395 16.80 0.99 -0.49
C ALA A 395 16.08 1.90 -1.51
N VAL A 396 15.55 1.33 -2.61
CA VAL A 396 14.75 2.06 -3.62
C VAL A 396 13.42 2.53 -3.02
N LEU A 397 12.73 1.66 -2.28
CA LEU A 397 11.52 2.03 -1.53
C LEU A 397 11.84 3.10 -0.48
N GLU A 398 12.90 2.87 0.29
CA GLU A 398 13.33 3.80 1.33
C GLU A 398 13.71 5.17 0.77
N HIS A 399 14.28 5.23 -0.43
CA HIS A 399 14.59 6.47 -1.14
C HIS A 399 13.31 7.23 -1.53
N ALA A 400 12.33 6.54 -2.13
CA ALA A 400 11.05 7.15 -2.49
C ALA A 400 10.32 7.72 -1.26
N ILE A 401 10.35 7.01 -0.13
CA ILE A 401 9.77 7.48 1.14
C ILE A 401 10.50 8.75 1.63
N ARG A 402 11.84 8.78 1.58
CA ARG A 402 12.61 9.95 2.03
C ARG A 402 12.35 11.17 1.16
N GLU A 403 12.27 11.01 -0.15
CA GLU A 403 12.02 12.11 -1.09
C GLU A 403 10.64 12.73 -0.86
N ASP A 404 9.60 11.91 -0.78
CA ASP A 404 8.24 12.37 -0.51
C ASP A 404 8.15 13.11 0.84
N LEU A 405 8.69 12.50 1.90
CA LEU A 405 8.65 13.08 3.24
C LEU A 405 9.53 14.34 3.36
N ASN A 406 10.60 14.48 2.58
CA ASN A 406 11.39 15.70 2.58
C ASN A 406 10.57 16.92 2.11
N GLN A 407 9.69 16.71 1.16
CA GLN A 407 8.83 17.78 0.62
C GLN A 407 7.70 18.15 1.57
N HIS A 408 7.11 17.17 2.28
CA HIS A 408 5.85 17.38 2.98
C HIS A 408 5.94 17.39 4.51
N ALA A 409 6.98 16.77 5.11
CA ALA A 409 7.06 16.63 6.56
C ALA A 409 7.43 17.94 7.27
N LEU A 410 6.72 18.27 8.35
CA LEU A 410 7.00 19.43 9.19
C LEU A 410 8.23 19.19 10.07
N ARG A 411 9.20 20.11 10.07
CA ARG A 411 10.41 20.02 10.90
C ARG A 411 10.07 20.31 12.36
N ARG A 412 10.58 19.48 13.28
CA ARG A 412 10.38 19.62 14.72
C ARG A 412 11.68 19.32 15.47
N LEU A 413 11.89 20.03 16.59
CA LEU A 413 13.00 19.76 17.49
C LEU A 413 12.60 18.69 18.51
N VAL A 414 13.30 17.57 18.51
CA VAL A 414 13.08 16.44 19.40
C VAL A 414 14.44 15.87 19.78
N VAL A 415 14.61 15.48 21.02
CA VAL A 415 15.81 14.82 21.55
C VAL A 415 15.40 13.44 22.04
N LEU A 416 15.92 12.39 21.39
CA LEU A 416 15.59 10.99 21.71
C LEU A 416 16.33 10.49 22.95
N ARG A 417 17.59 10.84 23.09
CA ARG A 417 18.46 10.43 24.22
C ARG A 417 19.06 11.67 24.85
N PRO A 418 18.34 12.29 25.83
CA PRO A 418 18.67 13.62 26.31
C PRO A 418 19.89 13.66 27.21
N THR A 419 20.83 14.56 26.89
CA THR A 419 21.88 15.06 27.77
C THR A 419 21.56 16.50 28.14
N LYS A 420 21.62 16.83 29.42
CA LYS A 420 21.29 18.16 29.96
C LYS A 420 22.44 19.15 29.71
N VAL A 421 22.09 20.33 29.22
CA VAL A 421 23.00 21.46 29.02
C VAL A 421 22.52 22.64 29.85
N VAL A 422 23.40 23.27 30.62
CA VAL A 422 23.14 24.50 31.38
C VAL A 422 23.95 25.64 30.80
N LEU A 423 23.27 26.68 30.33
CA LEU A 423 23.90 27.91 29.83
C LEU A 423 24.19 28.83 31.00
N THR A 424 25.47 28.91 31.43
CA THR A 424 25.88 29.58 32.66
C THR A 424 25.68 31.09 32.61
N ASN A 425 25.73 31.69 31.43
CA ASN A 425 25.56 33.14 31.20
C ASN A 425 24.17 33.52 30.67
N PHE A 426 23.20 32.57 30.59
CA PHE A 426 21.84 32.90 30.21
C PHE A 426 20.99 33.12 31.49
N PRO A 427 20.17 34.21 31.55
CA PRO A 427 19.43 34.56 32.76
C PRO A 427 18.47 33.45 33.23
N GLU A 428 18.45 33.23 34.54
CA GLU A 428 17.54 32.27 35.14
C GLU A 428 16.08 32.75 35.03
N GLY A 429 15.16 31.82 34.80
CA GLY A 429 13.73 32.12 34.61
C GLY A 429 13.38 32.80 33.28
N LYS A 430 14.38 33.25 32.49
CA LYS A 430 14.10 33.85 31.20
C LYS A 430 13.80 32.78 30.14
N THR A 431 12.73 33.01 29.37
CA THR A 431 12.41 32.27 28.15
C THR A 431 12.38 33.23 26.95
N GLU A 432 12.95 32.83 25.84
CA GLU A 432 12.88 33.55 24.56
C GLU A 432 12.15 32.69 23.53
N GLU A 433 11.30 33.32 22.73
CA GLU A 433 10.64 32.68 21.60
C GLU A 433 11.48 32.89 20.32
N LEU A 434 11.95 31.79 19.74
CA LEU A 434 12.77 31.80 18.52
C LEU A 434 11.95 31.35 17.32
N ASP A 435 12.17 31.98 16.16
CA ASP A 435 11.53 31.57 14.91
C ASP A 435 12.23 30.36 14.32
N ALA A 436 11.44 29.33 14.02
CA ALA A 436 11.90 28.10 13.39
C ALA A 436 11.06 27.79 12.15
N THR A 437 11.70 27.46 11.04
CA THR A 437 11.04 27.10 9.78
C THR A 437 10.34 25.75 9.92
N ASN A 438 9.07 25.67 9.49
CA ASN A 438 8.30 24.44 9.52
C ASN A 438 8.73 23.47 8.43
N ASN A 439 8.97 23.95 7.21
CA ASN A 439 9.55 23.16 6.12
C ASN A 439 10.31 24.07 5.16
N PRO A 440 11.63 23.89 4.97
CA PRO A 440 12.40 24.74 4.05
C PRO A 440 12.10 24.45 2.57
N GLU A 441 11.54 23.26 2.24
CA GLU A 441 11.15 22.90 0.86
C GLU A 441 9.74 23.40 0.48
N ASP A 442 8.92 23.79 1.47
CA ASP A 442 7.59 24.37 1.27
C ASP A 442 7.49 25.76 1.90
N PRO A 443 7.58 26.82 1.11
CA PRO A 443 7.43 28.19 1.61
C PRO A 443 6.08 28.46 2.30
N ASN A 444 5.02 27.72 1.96
CA ASN A 444 3.69 27.90 2.53
C ASN A 444 3.56 27.25 3.92
N ALA A 445 4.48 26.38 4.30
CA ALA A 445 4.48 25.77 5.63
C ALA A 445 4.76 26.80 6.76
N GLY A 446 5.31 27.95 6.43
CA GLY A 446 5.56 29.06 7.36
C GLY A 446 6.59 28.75 8.44
N THR A 447 6.50 29.51 9.54
CA THR A 447 7.37 29.38 10.72
C THR A 447 6.56 29.11 11.98
N ARG A 448 7.26 28.71 13.04
CA ARG A 448 6.70 28.53 14.39
C ARG A 448 7.62 29.14 15.45
N LYS A 449 7.10 29.40 16.62
CA LYS A 449 7.88 29.81 17.79
C LYS A 449 8.36 28.59 18.57
N VAL A 450 9.64 28.58 18.92
CA VAL A 450 10.27 27.56 19.75
C VAL A 450 10.87 28.21 20.99
N PRO A 451 10.48 27.82 22.20
CA PRO A 451 10.98 28.42 23.43
C PRO A 451 12.44 28.02 23.68
N PHE A 452 13.26 28.99 24.07
CA PHE A 452 14.66 28.83 24.45
C PHE A 452 14.86 29.29 25.89
N SER A 453 15.53 28.48 26.71
CA SER A 453 15.76 28.74 28.11
C SER A 453 17.19 28.42 28.53
N ARG A 454 17.54 28.74 29.80
CA ARG A 454 18.86 28.48 30.37
C ARG A 454 19.25 27.00 30.36
N VAL A 455 18.28 26.10 30.57
CA VAL A 455 18.50 24.65 30.59
C VAL A 455 17.90 24.04 29.35
N LEU A 456 18.71 23.25 28.65
CA LEU A 456 18.36 22.60 27.39
C LEU A 456 18.65 21.10 27.45
N TYR A 457 18.05 20.34 26.53
CA TYR A 457 18.45 18.98 26.20
C TYR A 457 19.05 18.94 24.79
N ILE A 458 20.12 18.16 24.62
CA ILE A 458 20.72 17.80 23.34
C ILE A 458 20.81 16.29 23.23
N GLU A 459 21.04 15.75 22.03
CA GLU A 459 21.33 14.30 21.86
C GLU A 459 22.61 13.90 22.59
N GLN A 460 22.59 12.77 23.26
CA GLN A 460 23.77 12.18 23.88
C GLN A 460 24.94 12.05 22.89
N ASP A 461 24.65 11.64 21.64
CA ASP A 461 25.64 11.48 20.58
C ASP A 461 26.18 12.82 20.05
N ASP A 462 25.57 13.94 20.41
CA ASP A 462 26.07 15.28 20.02
C ASP A 462 27.18 15.79 20.95
N PHE A 463 27.57 15.00 21.96
CA PHE A 463 28.69 15.32 22.82
C PHE A 463 29.66 14.13 22.99
N THR A 464 30.96 14.37 22.98
CA THR A 464 31.98 13.41 23.40
C THR A 464 33.21 14.13 23.97
N GLU A 465 33.85 13.54 25.00
CA GLU A 465 35.10 14.04 25.56
C GLU A 465 36.32 13.66 24.68
N THR A 466 36.23 12.54 23.97
CA THR A 466 37.27 12.02 23.09
C THR A 466 36.81 11.97 21.64
N PRO A 467 36.80 13.13 20.94
CA PRO A 467 36.25 13.21 19.61
C PRO A 467 37.08 12.46 18.57
N PRO A 468 36.47 11.61 17.74
CA PRO A 468 37.18 10.99 16.62
C PRO A 468 37.50 12.06 15.53
N PRO A 469 38.38 11.76 14.57
CA PRO A 469 38.70 12.64 13.46
C PRO A 469 37.43 13.07 12.72
N LYS A 470 37.35 14.37 12.35
CA LYS A 470 36.18 14.97 11.65
C LYS A 470 34.88 14.99 12.48
N TYR A 471 34.96 14.97 13.82
CA TYR A 471 33.82 15.17 14.69
C TYR A 471 33.46 16.67 14.79
N PHE A 472 32.34 17.06 14.22
CA PHE A 472 31.85 18.45 14.16
C PHE A 472 30.64 18.65 15.10
N ARG A 473 30.71 18.10 16.31
CA ARG A 473 29.71 18.26 17.36
C ARG A 473 30.36 18.80 18.63
N LEU A 474 29.61 18.90 19.73
CA LEU A 474 30.08 19.50 20.96
C LEU A 474 31.16 18.63 21.63
N ARG A 475 32.19 19.27 22.20
CA ARG A 475 33.28 18.66 22.95
C ARG A 475 33.81 19.65 23.99
N PRO A 476 34.59 19.25 24.99
CA PRO A 476 35.20 20.18 25.94
C PRO A 476 35.98 21.28 25.21
N GLY A 477 35.70 22.55 25.56
CA GLY A 477 36.27 23.74 24.92
C GLY A 477 35.84 23.96 23.45
N GLY A 478 35.04 23.07 22.87
CA GLY A 478 34.55 23.18 21.48
C GLY A 478 33.26 23.98 21.36
N GLU A 479 33.04 24.51 20.16
CA GLU A 479 31.87 25.33 19.85
C GLU A 479 30.97 24.64 18.81
N VAL A 480 29.66 24.81 18.98
CA VAL A 480 28.63 24.42 18.02
C VAL A 480 27.52 25.46 17.97
N ARG A 481 26.81 25.55 16.84
CA ARG A 481 25.56 26.32 16.74
C ARG A 481 24.40 25.44 17.17
N LEU A 482 23.59 25.95 18.09
CA LEU A 482 22.25 25.46 18.33
C LEU A 482 21.35 25.93 17.20
N LYS A 483 20.66 25.02 16.53
CA LYS A 483 19.81 25.33 15.37
C LYS A 483 18.76 26.38 15.75
N TYR A 484 18.61 27.42 14.91
CA TYR A 484 17.76 28.60 15.13
C TYR A 484 18.16 29.50 16.32
N ALA A 485 19.21 29.16 17.08
CA ALA A 485 19.59 29.85 18.31
C ALA A 485 21.05 30.36 18.29
N TYR A 486 21.76 30.14 19.33
CA TYR A 486 23.08 30.69 19.63
C TYR A 486 24.21 29.69 19.31
N ILE A 487 25.41 30.20 19.22
CA ILE A 487 26.65 29.41 19.33
C ILE A 487 26.93 29.18 20.81
N ILE A 488 27.22 27.95 21.18
CA ILE A 488 27.59 27.59 22.56
C ILE A 488 28.98 26.92 22.59
N ARG A 489 29.69 27.10 23.70
CA ARG A 489 30.95 26.43 24.02
C ARG A 489 30.81 25.64 25.30
N CYS A 490 31.29 24.38 25.32
CA CYS A 490 31.30 23.55 26.52
C CYS A 490 32.50 23.89 27.41
N ASP A 491 32.24 24.42 28.59
CA ASP A 491 33.27 24.84 29.53
C ASP A 491 33.54 23.77 30.62
N LYS A 492 32.52 23.00 31.03
CA LYS A 492 32.64 21.99 32.09
C LYS A 492 31.73 20.79 31.82
N VAL A 493 32.23 19.61 32.10
CA VAL A 493 31.50 18.34 32.08
C VAL A 493 31.24 17.89 33.52
N VAL A 494 29.98 17.60 33.84
CA VAL A 494 29.57 17.06 35.16
C VAL A 494 29.23 15.58 35.00
N LYS A 495 29.80 14.75 35.84
CA LYS A 495 29.60 13.30 35.85
C LYS A 495 29.01 12.83 37.16
N ASP A 496 28.25 11.75 37.14
CA ASP A 496 27.80 11.03 38.32
C ASP A 496 28.93 10.15 38.91
N ALA A 497 28.63 9.49 40.04
CA ALA A 497 29.60 8.63 40.72
C ALA A 497 30.05 7.42 39.89
N SER A 498 29.29 7.05 38.83
CA SER A 498 29.65 5.98 37.89
C SER A 498 30.50 6.46 36.71
N GLY A 499 30.79 7.77 36.65
CA GLY A 499 31.53 8.40 35.54
C GLY A 499 30.66 8.74 34.33
N ARG A 500 29.35 8.54 34.39
CA ARG A 500 28.42 8.88 33.31
C ARG A 500 28.18 10.39 33.29
N ILE A 501 28.18 10.99 32.09
CA ILE A 501 27.89 12.41 31.88
C ILE A 501 26.41 12.66 32.21
N VAL A 502 26.15 13.58 33.14
CA VAL A 502 24.80 13.97 33.56
C VAL A 502 24.43 15.39 33.15
N GLU A 503 25.43 16.28 33.04
CA GLU A 503 25.18 17.68 32.72
C GLU A 503 26.43 18.31 32.06
N LEU A 504 26.20 19.24 31.12
CA LEU A 504 27.22 20.04 30.46
C LEU A 504 27.00 21.50 30.82
N HIS A 505 28.00 22.19 31.34
CA HIS A 505 27.96 23.63 31.53
C HIS A 505 28.58 24.31 30.33
N CYS A 506 27.81 25.19 29.70
CA CYS A 506 28.20 25.88 28.48
C CYS A 506 28.01 27.39 28.62
N THR A 507 28.80 28.14 27.87
CA THR A 507 28.62 29.59 27.66
C THR A 507 28.05 29.84 26.27
N ALA A 508 27.00 30.68 26.17
CA ALA A 508 26.39 31.08 24.90
C ALA A 508 27.00 32.43 24.42
N ASP A 509 27.34 32.52 23.13
CA ASP A 509 27.62 33.78 22.45
C ASP A 509 26.26 34.45 22.13
N LEU A 510 25.82 35.35 23.03
CA LEU A 510 24.50 35.98 22.96
C LEU A 510 24.31 36.88 21.74
N ASP A 511 25.41 37.38 21.11
CA ASP A 511 25.38 38.15 19.87
C ASP A 511 25.25 37.30 18.61
N SER A 512 25.46 35.98 18.74
CA SER A 512 25.42 35.01 17.62
C SER A 512 24.03 34.53 17.27
N LYS A 513 22.97 34.99 17.94
CA LYS A 513 21.58 34.68 17.65
C LYS A 513 21.25 34.88 16.16
N SER A 514 20.44 34.03 15.59
CA SER A 514 19.92 34.22 14.24
C SER A 514 19.26 35.59 14.08
N GLY A 515 19.73 36.42 13.14
CA GLY A 515 19.32 37.83 12.98
C GLY A 515 20.06 38.82 13.88
N GLY A 516 20.94 38.37 14.78
CA GLY A 516 21.75 39.23 15.65
C GLY A 516 23.04 39.73 14.98
N PRO A 517 23.81 40.61 15.67
CA PRO A 517 25.03 41.24 15.12
C PRO A 517 26.07 40.24 14.61
N ASN A 518 26.25 39.10 15.30
CA ASN A 518 27.20 38.05 14.96
C ASN A 518 26.52 36.79 14.37
N SER A 519 25.32 36.90 13.82
CA SER A 519 24.59 35.79 13.23
C SER A 519 25.35 35.09 12.10
N GLY A 520 26.18 35.82 11.35
CA GLY A 520 27.03 35.33 10.27
C GLY A 520 28.29 34.57 10.73
N ARG A 521 28.57 34.50 12.05
CA ARG A 521 29.73 33.75 12.58
C ARG A 521 29.61 32.27 12.25
N LYS A 522 30.57 31.73 11.51
CA LYS A 522 30.56 30.33 11.08
C LYS A 522 31.23 29.44 12.11
N VAL A 523 30.53 28.36 12.48
CA VAL A 523 31.08 27.20 13.22
C VAL A 523 30.83 25.95 12.41
N LYS A 524 31.70 24.94 12.58
CA LYS A 524 31.65 23.72 11.75
C LYS A 524 30.44 22.82 12.03
N GLY A 525 29.84 22.91 13.22
CA GLY A 525 28.77 22.03 13.67
C GLY A 525 27.50 22.76 14.02
N THR A 526 26.35 22.19 13.64
CA THR A 526 25.02 22.61 14.10
C THR A 526 24.32 21.41 14.71
N ILE A 527 23.80 21.56 15.95
CA ILE A 527 23.03 20.53 16.65
C ILE A 527 21.63 21.04 16.96
N HIS A 528 20.68 20.13 17.15
CA HIS A 528 19.35 20.46 17.61
C HIS A 528 19.25 20.32 19.14
N TRP A 529 18.20 20.87 19.70
CA TRP A 529 18.03 21.01 21.13
C TRP A 529 16.54 21.16 21.47
N VAL A 530 16.19 20.98 22.75
CA VAL A 530 14.85 21.28 23.28
C VAL A 530 14.99 21.99 24.64
N SER A 531 14.17 23.03 24.89
CA SER A 531 14.13 23.73 26.18
C SER A 531 13.64 22.79 27.28
N ALA A 532 14.38 22.64 28.35
CA ALA A 532 14.01 21.76 29.46
C ALA A 532 12.76 22.24 30.22
N ALA A 533 12.53 23.56 30.25
CA ALA A 533 11.41 24.15 31.00
C ALA A 533 10.05 23.91 30.33
N GLN A 534 10.00 23.76 29.01
CA GLN A 534 8.77 23.59 28.23
C GLN A 534 8.71 22.27 27.46
N ALA A 535 9.71 21.42 27.61
CA ALA A 535 9.72 20.12 26.94
C ALA A 535 8.52 19.27 27.36
N ILE A 536 7.90 18.62 26.38
CA ILE A 536 6.92 17.55 26.62
C ILE A 536 7.59 16.19 26.41
N GLU A 537 7.10 15.17 27.08
CA GLU A 537 7.57 13.80 26.91
C GLU A 537 6.70 13.05 25.89
N ALA A 538 7.35 12.20 25.09
CA ALA A 538 6.67 11.28 24.19
C ALA A 538 7.41 9.95 24.16
N GLU A 539 6.66 8.85 24.03
CA GLU A 539 7.23 7.56 23.65
C GLU A 539 7.58 7.61 22.16
N VAL A 540 8.75 7.10 21.80
CA VAL A 540 9.16 7.00 20.39
C VAL A 540 9.60 5.58 20.08
N ARG A 541 8.93 4.96 19.12
CA ARG A 541 9.19 3.61 18.62
C ARG A 541 10.08 3.69 17.39
N LEU A 542 11.31 3.24 17.55
CA LEU A 542 12.33 3.26 16.51
C LEU A 542 12.32 1.93 15.76
N TYR A 543 11.42 1.80 14.79
CA TYR A 543 11.36 0.62 13.95
C TYR A 543 12.49 0.58 12.93
N ASP A 544 12.99 -0.64 12.66
CA ASP A 544 14.00 -0.95 11.64
C ASP A 544 13.50 -2.11 10.76
N ARG A 545 14.36 -2.61 9.85
CA ARG A 545 14.06 -3.76 9.00
C ARG A 545 13.80 -5.00 9.85
N LEU A 546 12.78 -5.78 9.49
CA LEU A 546 12.41 -7.00 10.21
C LEU A 546 13.42 -8.14 10.01
N PHE A 547 14.12 -8.16 8.87
CA PHE A 547 15.10 -9.19 8.52
C PHE A 547 16.49 -8.60 8.31
N THR A 548 17.50 -9.42 8.58
CA THR A 548 18.93 -9.03 8.51
C THR A 548 19.59 -9.38 7.18
N VAL A 549 18.94 -10.20 6.33
CA VAL A 549 19.50 -10.68 5.05
C VAL A 549 18.62 -10.27 3.88
N PRO A 550 19.18 -10.08 2.67
CA PRO A 550 18.40 -9.66 1.50
C PRO A 550 17.30 -10.62 1.09
N GLU A 551 17.51 -11.92 1.18
CA GLU A 551 16.57 -12.96 0.79
C GLU A 551 16.27 -13.91 1.96
N PRO A 552 15.41 -13.51 2.92
CA PRO A 552 15.18 -14.28 4.14
C PRO A 552 14.60 -15.67 3.89
N ASP A 553 13.90 -15.86 2.79
CA ASP A 553 13.19 -17.10 2.43
C ASP A 553 13.84 -17.92 1.31
N ALA A 554 15.08 -17.57 0.92
CA ALA A 554 15.82 -18.30 -0.12
C ALA A 554 16.21 -19.73 0.31
N ALA A 555 16.51 -19.94 1.60
CA ALA A 555 16.87 -21.26 2.13
C ALA A 555 16.52 -21.39 3.63
N GLY A 556 16.06 -22.55 4.03
CA GLY A 556 15.80 -22.89 5.44
C GLY A 556 14.61 -22.17 6.08
N ASP A 557 14.68 -22.03 7.40
CA ASP A 557 13.65 -21.34 8.17
C ASP A 557 13.91 -19.83 8.18
N PHE A 558 13.08 -19.08 7.49
CA PHE A 558 13.16 -17.61 7.38
C PHE A 558 13.19 -16.88 8.73
N LYS A 559 12.66 -17.49 9.79
CA LYS A 559 12.63 -16.91 11.14
C LYS A 559 14.02 -16.77 11.76
N GLN A 560 15.02 -17.55 11.31
CA GLN A 560 16.41 -17.43 11.76
C GLN A 560 17.06 -16.11 11.35
N HIS A 561 16.49 -15.42 10.36
CA HIS A 561 16.97 -14.15 9.84
C HIS A 561 16.26 -12.93 10.43
N LEU A 562 15.43 -13.13 11.47
CA LEU A 562 14.75 -12.02 12.14
C LEU A 562 15.76 -11.10 12.84
N ASN A 563 15.54 -9.80 12.70
CA ASN A 563 16.30 -8.77 13.39
C ASN A 563 15.75 -8.57 14.81
N SER A 564 16.44 -9.10 15.80
CA SER A 564 16.06 -8.96 17.22
C SER A 564 16.07 -7.51 17.72
N ARG A 565 16.71 -6.59 16.99
CA ARG A 565 16.75 -5.14 17.27
C ARG A 565 15.87 -4.33 16.33
N SER A 566 14.88 -4.96 15.71
CA SER A 566 13.97 -4.29 14.76
C SER A 566 13.01 -3.28 15.41
N LEU A 567 12.97 -3.22 16.74
CA LEU A 567 12.22 -2.24 17.52
C LEU A 567 13.03 -1.84 18.76
N GLU A 568 13.22 -0.54 18.92
CA GLU A 568 13.71 0.09 20.14
C GLU A 568 12.68 1.13 20.60
N VAL A 569 12.40 1.19 21.91
CA VAL A 569 11.46 2.17 22.48
C VAL A 569 12.25 3.12 23.38
N VAL A 570 12.08 4.42 23.16
CA VAL A 570 12.74 5.48 23.94
C VAL A 570 11.74 6.54 24.41
N THR A 571 12.05 7.22 25.51
CA THR A 571 11.31 8.39 25.97
C THR A 571 12.03 9.66 25.51
N ALA A 572 11.42 10.39 24.59
CA ALA A 572 11.98 11.59 24.00
C ALA A 572 11.53 12.87 24.73
N LYS A 573 12.37 13.91 24.61
CA LYS A 573 12.01 15.30 24.95
C LYS A 573 11.67 16.05 23.67
N CYS A 574 10.45 16.56 23.57
CA CYS A 574 9.91 17.19 22.38
C CYS A 574 9.64 18.68 22.60
N GLU A 575 9.74 19.50 21.57
CA GLU A 575 9.27 20.88 21.61
C GLU A 575 7.76 20.93 21.87
N PRO A 576 7.22 21.99 22.55
CA PRO A 576 5.79 22.05 22.93
C PRO A 576 4.84 22.01 21.75
N GLY A 577 5.25 22.45 20.55
CA GLY A 577 4.45 22.43 19.33
C GLY A 577 4.02 21.03 18.87
N LEU A 578 4.55 19.96 19.46
CA LEU A 578 4.11 18.59 19.23
C LEU A 578 2.97 18.14 20.15
N LYS A 579 2.54 18.97 21.11
CA LYS A 579 1.40 18.64 21.99
C LYS A 579 0.12 18.36 21.20
N ASP A 580 -0.08 19.13 20.13
CA ASP A 580 -1.24 19.04 19.23
C ASP A 580 -0.89 18.32 17.91
N ALA A 581 0.04 17.35 17.97
CA ALA A 581 0.41 16.55 16.80
C ALA A 581 -0.78 15.77 16.27
N LYS A 582 -0.88 15.65 14.94
CA LYS A 582 -1.99 14.99 14.24
C LYS A 582 -1.49 13.75 13.50
N SER A 583 -2.32 12.71 13.47
CA SER A 583 -2.02 11.43 12.83
C SER A 583 -1.88 11.53 11.30
N GLU A 584 -2.55 12.51 10.69
CA GLU A 584 -2.49 12.77 9.26
C GLU A 584 -1.18 13.43 8.84
N LEU A 585 -0.47 14.08 9.77
CA LEU A 585 0.76 14.80 9.48
C LEU A 585 1.99 13.91 9.65
N ARG A 586 3.02 14.26 8.91
CA ARG A 586 4.35 13.65 9.00
C ARG A 586 5.33 14.69 9.53
N TYR A 587 6.25 14.24 10.36
CA TYR A 587 7.21 15.10 11.02
C TYR A 587 8.63 14.66 10.71
N GLN A 588 9.52 15.60 10.42
CA GLN A 588 10.94 15.34 10.48
C GLN A 588 11.44 15.79 11.86
N PHE A 589 11.86 14.84 12.70
CA PHE A 589 12.64 15.18 13.86
C PHE A 589 14.04 15.55 13.37
N GLU A 590 14.36 16.80 13.54
CA GLU A 590 15.54 17.45 12.94
C GLU A 590 16.81 16.62 13.18
N ARG A 591 17.51 16.28 12.10
CA ARG A 591 18.73 15.44 12.07
C ARG A 591 18.54 13.97 12.45
N LEU A 592 17.36 13.50 12.85
CA LEU A 592 17.10 12.14 13.34
C LEU A 592 16.41 11.26 12.31
N GLY A 593 15.33 11.73 11.70
CA GLY A 593 14.54 10.94 10.76
C GLY A 593 13.16 11.52 10.53
N TYR A 594 12.31 10.72 9.90
CA TYR A 594 10.90 11.05 9.70
C TYR A 594 10.03 10.19 10.62
N PHE A 595 8.97 10.80 11.14
CA PHE A 595 8.12 10.24 12.18
C PHE A 595 6.65 10.57 11.93
N CYS A 596 5.75 9.76 12.48
CA CYS A 596 4.32 10.02 12.56
C CYS A 596 3.78 9.63 13.94
N LEU A 597 2.59 10.10 14.32
CA LEU A 597 1.86 9.54 15.46
C LEU A 597 1.42 8.11 15.14
N ASP A 598 1.49 7.22 16.12
CA ASP A 598 0.99 5.85 16.00
C ASP A 598 -0.54 5.85 16.01
N SER A 599 -1.15 5.65 14.84
CA SER A 599 -2.61 5.56 14.68
C SER A 599 -3.22 4.32 15.34
N GLY A 600 -2.43 3.28 15.58
CA GLY A 600 -2.85 2.06 16.28
C GLY A 600 -2.79 2.16 17.81
N HIS A 601 -2.22 3.26 18.34
CA HIS A 601 -2.18 3.51 19.77
C HIS A 601 -3.45 4.26 20.19
N GLN A 602 -4.36 3.56 20.89
CA GLN A 602 -5.48 4.23 21.55
C GLN A 602 -4.99 4.73 22.92
N PRO A 603 -5.00 6.06 23.19
CA PRO A 603 -4.67 6.54 24.51
C PRO A 603 -5.64 5.93 25.52
N SER A 604 -5.10 5.32 26.57
CA SER A 604 -5.94 4.89 27.70
C SER A 604 -6.60 6.12 28.33
N THR A 605 -7.77 5.94 28.93
CA THR A 605 -8.52 7.02 29.61
C THR A 605 -7.72 7.72 30.72
N THR A 606 -6.56 7.17 31.11
CA THR A 606 -5.69 7.67 32.17
C THR A 606 -4.36 8.24 31.70
N SER A 607 -3.99 8.11 30.39
CA SER A 607 -2.70 8.57 29.88
C SER A 607 -2.85 9.18 28.48
N HIS A 608 -2.67 10.49 28.39
CA HIS A 608 -2.56 11.24 27.12
C HIS A 608 -1.13 11.16 26.54
N GLN A 609 -0.45 10.03 26.67
CA GLN A 609 0.91 9.86 26.21
C GLN A 609 0.96 9.86 24.67
N LEU A 610 1.73 10.79 24.11
CA LEU A 610 2.03 10.80 22.68
C LEU A 610 2.96 9.63 22.34
N VAL A 611 2.61 8.88 21.31
CA VAL A 611 3.45 7.79 20.79
C VAL A 611 3.79 8.08 19.33
N PHE A 612 5.08 8.23 19.05
CA PHE A 612 5.58 8.42 17.70
C PHE A 612 6.25 7.16 17.16
N ILE A 613 6.08 6.91 15.87
CA ILE A 613 6.75 5.85 15.12
C ILE A 613 7.79 6.48 14.19
N ARG A 614 9.01 5.93 14.17
CA ARG A 614 9.97 6.26 13.12
C ARG A 614 9.57 5.61 11.81
N THR A 615 9.18 6.44 10.84
CA THR A 615 8.91 6.00 9.47
C THR A 615 10.20 5.56 8.80
N ILE A 616 11.22 6.44 8.79
CA ILE A 616 12.51 6.16 8.16
C ILE A 616 13.60 7.09 8.70
N THR A 617 14.86 6.66 8.63
CA THR A 617 16.05 7.47 8.92
C THR A 617 16.32 8.47 7.79
N LEU A 618 17.03 9.59 8.08
CA LEU A 618 17.40 10.58 7.05
C LEU A 618 18.37 10.05 5.98
N ARG A 619 19.16 9.06 6.33
CA ARG A 619 20.16 8.46 5.44
C ARG A 619 20.06 6.95 5.55
N ASP A 620 20.44 6.26 4.49
CA ASP A 620 20.55 4.81 4.53
C ASP A 620 21.65 4.40 5.54
N ALA A 621 21.23 3.84 6.67
CA ALA A 621 22.14 3.35 7.69
C ALA A 621 22.74 1.97 7.31
N TRP A 622 21.96 1.14 6.60
CA TRP A 622 22.35 -0.22 6.20
C TRP A 622 23.44 -0.23 5.13
N ALA A 623 23.40 0.72 4.18
CA ALA A 623 24.46 0.87 3.19
C ALA A 623 25.84 1.11 3.81
N LYS A 624 25.88 1.75 4.99
CA LYS A 624 27.14 1.98 5.72
C LYS A 624 27.62 0.74 6.49
N GLU A 625 26.70 -0.10 6.96
CA GLU A 625 27.04 -1.35 7.64
C GLU A 625 27.52 -2.40 6.64
N ALA A 626 26.86 -2.52 5.48
CA ALA A 626 27.28 -3.40 4.39
C ALA A 626 28.68 -3.06 3.83
N GLN A 627 29.13 -1.78 3.92
CA GLN A 627 30.48 -1.38 3.53
C GLN A 627 31.55 -1.71 4.58
N LYS A 628 31.13 -2.10 5.80
CA LYS A 628 32.06 -2.46 6.89
C LYS A 628 32.24 -3.97 7.08
N ALA A 629 31.31 -4.76 6.54
CA ALA A 629 31.34 -6.22 6.50
C ALA A 629 32.07 -6.71 5.24
#